data_4e78c726e21b45e811ad72975066d9b5
#
_entry.id   4e78c726e21b45e811ad72975066d9b5
#
_cell.length_a   1.000
_cell.length_b   1.000
_cell.length_c   1.000
_cell.angle_alpha   90.00
_cell.angle_beta   90.00
_cell.angle_gamma   90.00
#
_symmetry.space_group_name_H-M   'P 1'
#
loop_
_entity.id
_entity.type
_entity.pdbx_description
1 polymer ?
#
loop_
_entity_poly.entity_id
_entity_poly.type
_entity_poly.pdbx_seq_one_letter_code
_entity_poly.pdbx_strand_id
1 'polypeptide(L)'
;MAYAWDGHPIPFDHGFPLRIWLPDRYGMKQPKWITGIEVTDEYQEGYWVERRWSELAQVKTTSVIDTVAVKEMYDSDGQTLVPIGCIAFAGDRGISKVEVRVDGGRWAEARLRTPLSETTWVIWRYDWPFAEGNHTF
;
A
#
# COMPACT_ATOMS: atom_id res chain seq x y z
N MET A 1 6.76 -14.28 -12.79
CA MET A 1 5.43 -14.89 -12.99
C MET A 1 4.99 -15.53 -11.68
N ALA A 2 3.72 -15.50 -11.37
CA ALA A 2 3.15 -16.09 -10.17
C ALA A 2 2.09 -17.14 -10.55
N TYR A 3 2.13 -18.29 -9.91
CA TYR A 3 1.21 -19.42 -10.11
C TYR A 3 0.60 -19.91 -8.78
N ALA A 4 1.15 -19.45 -7.67
CA ALA A 4 0.69 -19.81 -6.34
C ALA A 4 0.66 -18.59 -5.41
N TRP A 5 -0.19 -18.64 -4.40
CA TRP A 5 -0.38 -17.64 -3.36
C TRP A 5 -0.49 -18.37 -2.02
N ASP A 6 0.40 -18.04 -1.09
CA ASP A 6 0.48 -18.68 0.23
C ASP A 6 0.48 -20.23 0.19
N GLY A 7 1.22 -20.80 -0.79
CA GLY A 7 1.32 -22.24 -0.98
C GLY A 7 0.14 -22.91 -1.71
N HIS A 8 -0.88 -22.12 -2.11
CA HIS A 8 -2.04 -22.60 -2.86
C HIS A 8 -2.04 -22.06 -4.29
N PRO A 9 -2.67 -22.75 -5.26
CA PRO A 9 -2.89 -22.22 -6.59
C PRO A 9 -3.59 -20.86 -6.52
N ILE A 10 -3.22 -19.95 -7.41
CA ILE A 10 -3.88 -18.63 -7.48
C ILE A 10 -5.37 -18.84 -7.76
N PRO A 11 -6.30 -18.18 -7.01
CA PRO A 11 -7.72 -18.22 -7.32
C PRO A 11 -8.01 -17.73 -8.75
N PHE A 12 -9.08 -18.24 -9.37
CA PHE A 12 -9.42 -17.91 -10.75
C PHE A 12 -9.54 -16.39 -10.95
N ASP A 13 -10.25 -15.68 -10.08
CA ASP A 13 -10.45 -14.22 -10.16
C ASP A 13 -9.15 -13.42 -10.02
N HIS A 14 -8.10 -14.07 -9.50
CA HIS A 14 -6.77 -13.47 -9.34
C HIS A 14 -5.76 -13.88 -10.40
N GLY A 15 -6.18 -14.68 -11.39
CA GLY A 15 -5.40 -14.95 -12.59
C GLY A 15 -4.88 -16.40 -12.75
N PHE A 16 -5.54 -17.39 -12.11
CA PHE A 16 -5.24 -18.80 -12.39
C PHE A 16 -5.30 -19.10 -13.90
N PRO A 17 -4.39 -19.90 -14.47
CA PRO A 17 -3.30 -20.63 -13.79
C PRO A 17 -2.01 -19.79 -13.61
N LEU A 18 -1.87 -18.68 -14.33
CA LEU A 18 -0.63 -17.90 -14.36
C LEU A 18 -0.90 -16.41 -14.50
N ARG A 19 -0.19 -15.60 -13.72
CA ARG A 19 -0.19 -14.14 -13.85
C ARG A 19 1.22 -13.55 -13.81
N ILE A 20 1.38 -12.36 -14.37
CA ILE A 20 2.53 -11.50 -14.10
C ILE A 20 2.33 -10.78 -12.76
N TRP A 21 3.36 -10.75 -11.96
CA TRP A 21 3.49 -9.87 -10.80
C TRP A 21 4.76 -9.06 -10.93
N LEU A 22 4.62 -7.74 -11.01
CA LEU A 22 5.70 -6.77 -11.08
C LEU A 22 5.63 -5.89 -9.84
N PRO A 23 6.54 -6.06 -8.85
CA PRO A 23 6.65 -5.13 -7.74
C PRO A 23 6.82 -3.69 -8.24
N ASP A 24 6.37 -2.71 -7.47
CA ASP A 24 6.47 -1.29 -7.78
C ASP A 24 5.71 -0.84 -9.06
N ARG A 25 4.83 -1.67 -9.61
CA ARG A 25 4.00 -1.30 -10.76
C ARG A 25 2.52 -1.44 -10.44
N TYR A 26 1.71 -0.49 -10.95
CA TYR A 26 0.25 -0.62 -10.87
C TYR A 26 -0.25 -1.84 -11.64
N GLY A 27 -1.43 -2.33 -11.24
CA GLY A 27 -2.04 -3.55 -11.77
C GLY A 27 -2.20 -3.58 -13.30
N MET A 28 -2.21 -2.43 -13.96
CA MET A 28 -2.24 -2.35 -15.44
C MET A 28 -1.04 -3.00 -16.14
N LYS A 29 0.07 -3.22 -15.41
CA LYS A 29 1.26 -3.94 -15.90
C LYS A 29 1.33 -5.38 -15.38
N GLN A 30 0.25 -5.89 -14.80
CA GLN A 30 0.20 -7.20 -14.16
C GLN A 30 -0.92 -8.07 -14.78
N PRO A 31 -0.77 -8.50 -16.05
CA PRO A 31 -1.80 -9.29 -16.72
C PRO A 31 -2.08 -10.60 -15.96
N LYS A 32 -3.36 -10.97 -15.97
CA LYS A 32 -3.89 -12.21 -15.41
C LYS A 32 -4.27 -13.15 -16.55
N TRP A 33 -4.46 -14.45 -16.22
CA TRP A 33 -4.91 -15.46 -17.17
C TRP A 33 -4.06 -15.54 -18.43
N ILE A 34 -2.75 -15.62 -18.26
CA ILE A 34 -1.80 -15.61 -19.37
C ILE A 34 -1.96 -16.88 -20.17
N THR A 35 -2.20 -16.73 -21.48
CA THR A 35 -2.33 -17.84 -22.44
C THR A 35 -1.20 -17.84 -23.47
N GLY A 36 -0.47 -16.74 -23.60
CA GLY A 36 0.64 -16.62 -24.53
C GLY A 36 1.57 -15.47 -24.18
N ILE A 37 2.80 -15.58 -24.60
CA ILE A 37 3.82 -14.52 -24.50
C ILE A 37 4.48 -14.45 -25.87
N GLU A 38 4.46 -13.27 -26.48
CA GLU A 38 5.09 -12.99 -27.76
C GLU A 38 6.22 -11.97 -27.56
N VAL A 39 7.34 -12.19 -28.19
CA VAL A 39 8.45 -11.23 -28.25
C VAL A 39 8.38 -10.52 -29.58
N THR A 40 8.20 -9.20 -29.55
CA THR A 40 8.12 -8.37 -30.75
C THR A 40 9.33 -7.44 -30.83
N ASP A 41 9.72 -7.05 -32.02
CA ASP A 41 10.74 -6.06 -32.32
C ASP A 41 10.15 -4.63 -32.46
N GLU A 42 8.82 -4.54 -32.53
CA GLU A 42 8.11 -3.27 -32.57
C GLU A 42 7.37 -3.03 -31.25
N TYR A 43 7.49 -1.79 -30.74
CA TYR A 43 6.74 -1.39 -29.56
C TYR A 43 5.24 -1.26 -29.89
N GLN A 44 4.42 -1.90 -29.09
CA GLN A 44 2.97 -1.79 -29.16
C GLN A 44 2.43 -1.25 -27.82
N GLU A 45 1.67 -0.16 -27.90
CA GLU A 45 1.01 0.39 -26.72
C GLU A 45 -0.07 -0.57 -26.21
N GLY A 46 -0.07 -0.80 -24.92
CA GLY A 46 -1.15 -1.55 -24.28
C GLY A 46 -2.38 -0.69 -24.03
N TYR A 47 -3.52 -1.35 -23.81
CA TYR A 47 -4.85 -0.76 -23.63
C TYR A 47 -4.90 0.52 -22.79
N TRP A 48 -4.19 0.57 -21.65
CA TRP A 48 -4.20 1.73 -20.77
C TRP A 48 -3.28 2.85 -21.24
N VAL A 49 -2.16 2.52 -21.91
CA VAL A 49 -1.22 3.50 -22.45
C VAL A 49 -1.88 4.28 -23.60
N GLU A 50 -2.60 3.61 -24.51
CA GLU A 50 -3.43 4.24 -25.54
C GLU A 50 -4.45 5.23 -24.95
N ARG A 51 -4.87 5.00 -23.70
CA ARG A 51 -5.78 5.88 -22.92
C ARG A 51 -5.06 6.89 -22.06
N ARG A 52 -3.78 7.16 -22.37
CA ARG A 52 -2.94 8.17 -21.71
C ARG A 52 -2.58 7.86 -20.26
N TRP A 53 -2.61 6.60 -19.87
CA TRP A 53 -2.03 6.18 -18.60
C TRP A 53 -0.52 6.07 -18.73
N SER A 54 0.20 6.20 -17.60
CA SER A 54 1.66 6.10 -17.59
C SER A 54 2.13 4.76 -18.16
N GLU A 55 3.03 4.82 -19.13
CA GLU A 55 3.66 3.62 -19.68
C GLU A 55 4.41 2.82 -18.63
N LEU A 56 5.18 3.49 -17.78
CA LEU A 56 5.94 2.86 -16.70
C LEU A 56 5.05 2.36 -15.57
N ALA A 57 3.90 3.00 -15.36
CA ALA A 57 2.92 2.67 -14.31
C ALA A 57 3.56 2.47 -12.92
N GLN A 58 4.62 3.21 -12.60
CA GLN A 58 5.28 3.14 -11.31
C GLN A 58 4.36 3.62 -10.19
N VAL A 59 4.31 2.88 -9.09
CA VAL A 59 3.47 3.21 -7.95
C VAL A 59 3.94 4.51 -7.31
N LYS A 60 3.04 5.46 -7.12
CA LYS A 60 3.29 6.69 -6.40
C LYS A 60 3.33 6.41 -4.90
N THR A 61 4.12 7.20 -4.16
CA THR A 61 4.09 7.16 -2.71
C THR A 61 2.68 7.40 -2.21
N THR A 62 2.22 6.53 -1.34
CA THR A 62 0.88 6.59 -0.76
C THR A 62 0.92 6.20 0.71
N SER A 63 0.05 6.79 1.50
CA SER A 63 -0.25 6.38 2.87
C SER A 63 -1.75 6.48 3.08
N VAL A 64 -2.27 5.59 3.89
CA VAL A 64 -3.70 5.51 4.18
C VAL A 64 -3.89 5.46 5.69
N ILE A 65 -4.96 6.06 6.19
CA ILE A 65 -5.49 5.82 7.53
C ILE A 65 -6.75 4.97 7.34
N ASP A 66 -6.75 3.73 7.81
CA ASP A 66 -7.94 2.87 7.77
C ASP A 66 -8.50 2.57 9.17
N THR A 67 -7.70 2.80 10.18
CA THR A 67 -8.03 2.46 11.55
C THR A 67 -7.81 3.64 12.49
N VAL A 68 -8.88 4.04 13.17
CA VAL A 68 -8.87 4.86 14.38
C VAL A 68 -9.48 3.99 15.47
N ALA A 69 -8.64 3.34 16.28
CA ALA A 69 -9.04 2.26 17.17
C ALA A 69 -9.60 2.78 18.50
N VAL A 70 -10.72 3.49 18.47
CA VAL A 70 -11.37 4.05 19.67
C VAL A 70 -11.81 3.01 20.69
N LYS A 71 -11.97 1.75 20.29
CA LYS A 71 -12.31 0.65 21.21
C LYS A 71 -11.08 0.04 21.87
N GLU A 72 -9.90 0.37 21.39
CA GLU A 72 -8.59 -0.14 21.84
C GLU A 72 -7.78 0.97 22.52
N MET A 73 -8.47 1.95 23.10
CA MET A 73 -7.82 2.99 23.91
C MET A 73 -7.08 2.38 25.10
N TYR A 74 -5.96 2.97 25.44
CA TYR A 74 -5.15 2.53 26.58
C TYR A 74 -4.50 3.73 27.26
N ASP A 75 -4.18 3.57 28.54
CA ASP A 75 -3.49 4.60 29.32
C ASP A 75 -1.97 4.37 29.32
N SER A 76 -1.22 5.43 29.05
CA SER A 76 0.23 5.47 29.15
C SER A 76 0.67 6.82 29.69
N ASP A 77 1.52 6.81 30.71
CA ASP A 77 2.08 8.02 31.34
C ASP A 77 1.02 9.05 31.77
N GLY A 78 -0.13 8.56 32.25
CA GLY A 78 -1.24 9.41 32.71
C GLY A 78 -2.06 10.04 31.59
N GLN A 79 -1.92 9.56 30.36
CA GLN A 79 -2.64 10.03 29.20
C GLN A 79 -3.36 8.87 28.51
N THR A 80 -4.63 9.05 28.16
CA THR A 80 -5.37 8.08 27.34
C THR A 80 -4.99 8.24 25.88
N LEU A 81 -4.61 7.17 25.23
CA LEU A 81 -4.15 7.13 23.85
C LEU A 81 -5.08 6.29 22.97
N VAL A 82 -5.28 6.76 21.74
CA VAL A 82 -6.02 6.04 20.69
C VAL A 82 -5.05 5.63 19.60
N PRO A 83 -4.90 4.32 19.33
CA PRO A 83 -4.09 3.88 18.20
C PRO A 83 -4.72 4.29 16.86
N ILE A 84 -3.92 4.95 16.04
CA ILE A 84 -4.25 5.28 14.65
C ILE A 84 -3.19 4.65 13.78
N GLY A 85 -3.59 4.01 12.69
CA GLY A 85 -2.61 3.38 11.84
C GLY A 85 -3.17 2.84 10.55
N CYS A 86 -2.29 2.35 9.75
CA CYS A 86 -2.45 1.53 8.59
C CYS A 86 -1.12 1.25 7.89
N ILE A 87 -1.10 1.50 6.59
CA ILE A 87 0.00 1.14 5.69
C ILE A 87 0.44 2.35 4.86
N ALA A 88 1.72 2.32 4.50
CA ALA A 88 2.31 3.22 3.53
C ALA A 88 3.15 2.43 2.52
N PHE A 89 3.27 2.93 1.30
CA PHE A 89 3.97 2.27 0.22
C PHE A 89 4.57 3.27 -0.77
N ALA A 90 5.76 2.97 -1.25
CA ALA A 90 6.44 3.75 -2.28
C ALA A 90 7.23 2.87 -3.27
N GLY A 91 6.87 1.58 -3.38
CA GLY A 91 7.62 0.63 -4.19
C GLY A 91 9.02 0.39 -3.64
N ASP A 92 10.00 0.33 -4.52
CA ASP A 92 11.41 0.12 -4.21
C ASP A 92 12.12 1.33 -3.56
N ARG A 93 11.43 2.49 -3.49
CA ARG A 93 11.97 3.70 -2.83
C ARG A 93 11.87 3.66 -1.31
N GLY A 94 11.06 2.74 -0.76
CA GLY A 94 10.82 2.60 0.66
C GLY A 94 10.07 3.78 1.28
N ILE A 95 9.80 3.69 2.58
CA ILE A 95 9.17 4.74 3.40
C ILE A 95 10.12 5.05 4.55
N SER A 96 10.64 6.26 4.58
CA SER A 96 11.53 6.72 5.66
C SER A 96 10.75 7.34 6.82
N LYS A 97 9.58 7.94 6.56
CA LYS A 97 8.78 8.62 7.56
C LYS A 97 7.31 8.65 7.16
N VAL A 98 6.43 8.54 8.16
CA VAL A 98 5.00 8.87 8.06
C VAL A 98 4.68 9.87 9.16
N GLU A 99 3.93 10.88 8.83
CA GLU A 99 3.47 11.90 9.78
C GLU A 99 1.95 11.98 9.76
N VAL A 100 1.36 12.16 10.92
CA VAL A 100 -0.08 12.35 11.12
C VAL A 100 -0.33 13.76 11.60
N ARG A 101 -1.37 14.38 11.11
CA ARG A 101 -1.84 15.68 11.57
C ARG A 101 -3.29 15.59 11.99
N VAL A 102 -3.60 16.10 13.17
CA VAL A 102 -4.95 16.13 13.72
C VAL A 102 -5.48 17.56 13.65
N ASP A 103 -6.69 17.75 13.13
CA ASP A 103 -7.43 19.02 13.05
C ASP A 103 -6.63 20.20 12.47
N GLY A 104 -5.77 19.92 11.51
CA GLY A 104 -4.92 20.94 10.92
C GLY A 104 -3.79 21.45 11.83
N GLY A 105 -3.56 20.80 12.98
CA GLY A 105 -2.50 21.15 13.92
C GLY A 105 -1.09 20.85 13.40
N ARG A 106 -0.17 20.54 14.31
CA ARG A 106 1.21 20.17 13.96
C ARG A 106 1.28 18.73 13.43
N TRP A 107 2.19 18.49 12.51
CA TRP A 107 2.56 17.13 12.09
C TRP A 107 3.28 16.42 13.22
N ALA A 108 2.89 15.18 13.49
CA ALA A 108 3.50 14.29 14.47
C ALA A 108 3.97 13.02 13.77
N GLU A 109 5.17 12.56 14.09
CA GLU A 109 5.76 11.39 13.48
C GLU A 109 5.10 10.11 13.99
N ALA A 110 4.75 9.22 13.07
CA ALA A 110 4.23 7.91 13.37
C ALA A 110 5.38 6.89 13.49
N ARG A 111 5.19 5.88 14.32
CA ARG A 111 6.12 4.77 14.47
C ARG A 111 5.96 3.79 13.31
N LEU A 112 7.03 3.51 12.60
CA LEU A 112 7.06 2.53 11.52
C LEU A 112 7.44 1.15 12.05
N ARG A 113 6.78 0.12 11.55
CA ARG A 113 7.22 -1.27 11.70
C ARG A 113 8.24 -1.57 10.60
N THR A 114 9.32 -2.27 10.96
CA THR A 114 10.29 -2.75 9.97
C THR A 114 9.58 -3.56 8.89
N PRO A 115 9.69 -3.19 7.61
CA PRO A 115 9.05 -3.94 6.51
C PRO A 115 9.72 -5.31 6.33
N LEU A 116 8.99 -6.25 5.75
CA LEU A 116 9.50 -7.60 5.46
C LEU A 116 10.52 -7.59 4.31
N SER A 117 10.44 -6.63 3.41
CA SER A 117 11.39 -6.37 2.33
C SER A 117 11.22 -4.94 1.81
N GLU A 118 12.13 -4.48 0.97
CA GLU A 118 12.09 -3.14 0.35
C GLU A 118 10.83 -2.91 -0.49
N THR A 119 10.25 -3.95 -1.05
CA THR A 119 9.06 -3.87 -1.90
C THR A 119 7.76 -4.22 -1.18
N THR A 120 7.76 -4.32 0.15
CA THR A 120 6.55 -4.56 0.94
C THR A 120 5.99 -3.27 1.51
N TRP A 121 4.70 -3.32 1.86
CA TRP A 121 4.04 -2.23 2.56
C TRP A 121 4.64 -2.04 3.94
N VAL A 122 4.78 -0.78 4.36
CA VAL A 122 5.21 -0.41 5.70
C VAL A 122 3.99 -0.18 6.57
N ILE A 123 3.87 -0.96 7.64
CA ILE A 123 2.83 -0.74 8.66
C ILE A 123 3.29 0.39 9.55
N TRP A 124 2.42 1.34 9.84
CA TRP A 124 2.71 2.44 10.72
C TRP A 124 1.61 2.64 11.77
N ARG A 125 1.98 3.24 12.89
CA ARG A 125 1.08 3.55 14.01
C ARG A 125 1.45 4.89 14.62
N TYR A 126 0.43 5.69 14.89
CA TYR A 126 0.48 6.89 15.71
C TYR A 126 -0.46 6.71 16.90
N ASP A 127 0.03 6.93 18.11
CA ASP A 127 -0.77 6.88 19.33
C ASP A 127 -1.25 8.30 19.66
N TRP A 128 -2.48 8.59 19.26
CA TRP A 128 -3.06 9.92 19.41
C TRP A 128 -3.55 10.16 20.85
N PRO A 129 -3.12 11.24 21.51
CA PRO A 129 -3.68 11.68 22.78
C PRO A 129 -5.19 11.95 22.63
N PHE A 130 -6.01 11.16 23.30
CA PHE A 130 -7.47 11.22 23.15
C PHE A 130 -8.00 12.60 23.55
N ALA A 131 -8.89 13.12 22.74
CA ALA A 131 -9.74 14.25 23.05
C ALA A 131 -11.18 13.93 22.64
N GLU A 132 -12.17 14.41 23.40
CA GLU A 132 -13.57 14.24 23.02
C GLU A 132 -13.95 15.17 21.85
N GLY A 133 -14.81 14.69 20.95
CA GLY A 133 -15.31 15.49 19.85
C GLY A 133 -15.17 14.85 18.48
N ASN A 134 -15.41 15.64 17.44
CA ASN A 134 -15.18 15.25 16.05
C ASN A 134 -13.80 15.71 15.63
N HIS A 135 -12.98 14.80 15.14
CA HIS A 135 -11.61 15.06 14.72
C HIS A 135 -11.37 14.61 13.29
N THR A 136 -10.40 15.26 12.64
CA THR A 136 -9.92 14.93 11.29
C THR A 136 -8.44 14.56 11.36
N PHE A 137 -8.05 13.57 10.57
CA PHE A 137 -6.67 13.06 10.51
C PHE A 137 -6.13 13.13 9.09
#